data_b11ec51f8f013a0af110e4d27273f9aa
#
_entry.id   b11ec51f8f013a0af110e4d27273f9aa
#
_cell.length_a   1.000
_cell.length_b   1.000
_cell.length_c   1.000
_cell.angle_alpha   90.00
_cell.angle_beta   90.00
_cell.angle_gamma   90.00
#
_symmetry.space_group_name_H-M   'P 1'
#
loop_
_entity.id
_entity.type
_entity.pdbx_description
1 polymer ?
#
loop_
_entity_poly.entity_id
_entity_poly.type
_entity_poly.pdbx_seq_one_letter_code
_entity_poly.pdbx_strand_id
1 'polypeptide(L)'
;KSNKKFKGGQFDVGKNQSFVSKLSIFIRGNFFIPDARKFWVKPSIKFLKEYLTENHIDTIVTTGPPHSLHLIGLELKKELPNLKWIADFRDPWTEISYYKHLKLTSSSDKKHRQLEKSVFENADLTLATSYTDAENFRKNGANAFCVTNGFDVSESLSVGELESLNETPKPS
;
A
#
# COMPACT_ATOMS: atom_id res chain seq x y z
N LYS A 1 34.27 11.66 8.72
CA LYS A 1 33.10 11.38 7.85
C LYS A 1 32.22 10.35 8.58
N SER A 2 31.10 10.82 9.15
CA SER A 2 30.16 9.98 9.91
C SER A 2 29.31 9.19 8.95
N ASN A 3 29.48 7.87 8.91
CA ASN A 3 28.59 6.95 8.22
C ASN A 3 27.25 6.87 9.00
N LYS A 4 26.30 7.77 8.69
CA LYS A 4 24.91 7.57 9.08
C LYS A 4 24.36 6.39 8.30
N LYS A 5 24.25 5.21 8.95
CA LYS A 5 23.46 4.09 8.43
C LYS A 5 22.01 4.57 8.28
N PHE A 6 21.53 4.55 7.06
CA PHE A 6 20.12 4.80 6.72
C PHE A 6 19.29 3.72 7.43
N LYS A 7 18.52 4.09 8.44
CA LYS A 7 17.53 3.20 9.07
C LYS A 7 16.30 3.18 8.15
N GLY A 8 16.33 2.32 7.15
CA GLY A 8 15.20 2.08 6.28
C GLY A 8 14.17 1.21 6.99
N GLY A 9 12.92 1.64 6.98
CA GLY A 9 11.76 0.83 7.30
C GLY A 9 11.38 0.76 8.79
N GLN A 10 10.10 0.65 9.03
CA GLN A 10 9.47 0.62 10.37
C GLN A 10 9.76 -0.66 11.17
N PHE A 11 10.54 -1.61 10.66
CA PHE A 11 10.87 -2.87 11.31
C PHE A 11 12.38 -3.12 11.23
N ASP A 12 13.08 -2.88 12.33
CA ASP A 12 14.47 -3.34 12.50
C ASP A 12 14.44 -4.87 12.69
N VAL A 13 14.67 -5.61 11.61
CA VAL A 13 14.70 -7.09 11.60
C VAL A 13 16.10 -7.59 11.98
N GLY A 14 16.77 -6.92 12.91
CA GLY A 14 18.08 -7.33 13.44
C GLY A 14 17.99 -8.64 14.22
N LYS A 15 19.06 -9.46 14.15
CA LYS A 15 19.17 -10.80 14.78
C LYS A 15 19.02 -10.80 16.33
N ASN A 16 19.06 -9.66 17.02
CA ASN A 16 18.94 -9.52 18.48
C ASN A 16 17.77 -8.63 18.88
N GLN A 17 16.53 -9.06 18.56
CA GLN A 17 15.34 -8.37 19.06
C GLN A 17 15.11 -8.70 20.53
N SER A 18 14.97 -7.65 21.38
CA SER A 18 14.52 -7.78 22.77
C SER A 18 13.16 -8.50 22.85
N PHE A 19 12.89 -9.18 23.97
CA PHE A 19 11.58 -9.80 24.24
C PHE A 19 10.43 -8.80 24.11
N VAL A 20 10.61 -7.59 24.58
CA VAL A 20 9.63 -6.47 24.47
C VAL A 20 9.34 -6.13 23.01
N SER A 21 10.37 -6.11 22.15
CA SER A 21 10.20 -5.88 20.71
C SER A 21 9.39 -7.00 20.03
N LYS A 22 9.67 -8.25 20.37
CA LYS A 22 8.92 -9.41 19.86
C LYS A 22 7.45 -9.40 20.27
N LEU A 23 7.18 -9.05 21.54
CA LEU A 23 5.82 -8.92 22.06
C LEU A 23 5.08 -7.76 21.39
N SER A 24 5.74 -6.63 21.20
CA SER A 24 5.16 -5.47 20.49
C SER A 24 4.77 -5.81 19.05
N ILE A 25 5.63 -6.53 18.30
CA ILE A 25 5.34 -6.98 16.93
C ILE A 25 4.14 -7.93 16.93
N PHE A 26 4.10 -8.89 17.87
CA PHE A 26 2.98 -9.82 18.00
C PHE A 26 1.66 -9.08 18.28
N ILE A 27 1.65 -8.15 19.23
CA ILE A 27 0.46 -7.37 19.57
C ILE A 27 0.00 -6.54 18.36
N ARG A 28 0.93 -5.85 17.69
CA ARG A 28 0.60 -5.03 16.52
C ARG A 28 -0.02 -5.85 15.40
N GLY A 29 0.58 -7.00 15.06
CA GLY A 29 0.08 -7.84 13.96
C GLY A 29 -1.26 -8.51 14.26
N ASN A 30 -1.54 -8.87 15.52
CA ASN A 30 -2.70 -9.67 15.84
C ASN A 30 -3.90 -8.89 16.37
N PHE A 31 -3.67 -7.74 17.02
CA PHE A 31 -4.76 -6.96 17.62
C PHE A 31 -5.06 -5.66 16.87
N PHE A 32 -4.14 -5.18 16.04
CA PHE A 32 -4.31 -3.97 15.25
C PHE A 32 -4.41 -4.31 13.75
N ILE A 33 -5.48 -5.00 13.37
CA ILE A 33 -5.74 -5.40 11.99
C ILE A 33 -6.63 -4.35 11.30
N PRO A 34 -6.23 -3.84 10.14
CA PRO A 34 -5.02 -4.13 9.35
C PRO A 34 -3.74 -3.48 9.88
N ASP A 35 -3.85 -2.40 10.62
CA ASP A 35 -2.76 -1.61 11.19
C ASP A 35 -3.24 -0.74 12.37
N ALA A 36 -2.33 0.01 12.99
CA ALA A 36 -2.64 0.81 14.18
C ALA A 36 -3.62 1.97 13.91
N ARG A 37 -3.86 2.33 12.64
CA ARG A 37 -4.78 3.40 12.26
C ARG A 37 -6.22 2.92 12.06
N LYS A 38 -6.53 1.65 12.33
CA LYS A 38 -7.90 1.09 12.22
C LYS A 38 -8.97 1.90 12.95
N PHE A 39 -8.59 2.62 14.00
CA PHE A 39 -9.54 3.45 14.77
C PHE A 39 -10.01 4.70 14.01
N TRP A 40 -9.30 5.11 12.96
CA TRP A 40 -9.72 6.21 12.08
C TRP A 40 -10.85 5.80 11.15
N VAL A 41 -10.99 4.52 10.85
CA VAL A 41 -11.92 4.03 9.83
C VAL A 41 -13.34 4.52 10.11
N LYS A 42 -13.90 4.22 11.28
CA LYS A 42 -15.28 4.61 11.61
C LYS A 42 -15.56 6.12 11.59
N PRO A 43 -14.75 6.98 12.28
CA PRO A 43 -14.99 8.41 12.25
C PRO A 43 -14.80 9.01 10.85
N SER A 44 -13.85 8.49 10.05
CA SER A 44 -13.63 8.94 8.68
C SER A 44 -14.81 8.59 7.77
N ILE A 45 -15.38 7.40 7.88
CA ILE A 45 -16.55 7.01 7.10
C ILE A 45 -17.72 7.96 7.40
N LYS A 46 -18.00 8.20 8.69
CA LYS A 46 -19.08 9.10 9.08
C LYS A 46 -18.93 10.49 8.47
N PHE A 47 -17.74 11.08 8.59
CA PHE A 47 -17.46 12.41 8.04
C PHE A 47 -17.51 12.42 6.51
N LEU A 48 -16.81 11.47 5.87
CA LEU A 48 -16.69 11.46 4.41
C LEU A 48 -18.01 11.16 3.71
N LYS A 49 -18.90 10.37 4.29
CA LYS A 49 -20.20 10.09 3.71
C LYS A 49 -21.01 11.39 3.50
N GLU A 50 -21.10 12.22 4.54
CA GLU A 50 -21.76 13.51 4.49
C GLU A 50 -21.04 14.43 3.51
N TYR A 51 -19.73 14.57 3.65
CA TYR A 51 -18.90 15.44 2.82
C TYR A 51 -18.97 15.11 1.32
N LEU A 52 -18.87 13.85 0.95
CA LEU A 52 -18.93 13.40 -0.45
C LEU A 52 -20.31 13.71 -1.07
N THR A 53 -21.38 13.50 -0.29
CA THR A 53 -22.75 13.72 -0.74
C THR A 53 -23.02 15.23 -0.93
N GLU A 54 -22.64 16.06 0.03
CA GLU A 54 -22.85 17.50 -0.01
C GLU A 54 -22.07 18.20 -1.13
N ASN A 55 -20.86 17.68 -1.41
CA ASN A 55 -19.98 18.25 -2.44
C ASN A 55 -20.08 17.55 -3.80
N HIS A 56 -21.04 16.63 -3.97
CA HIS A 56 -21.26 15.89 -5.23
C HIS A 56 -20.00 15.20 -5.76
N ILE A 57 -19.19 14.63 -4.85
CA ILE A 57 -17.98 13.89 -5.20
C ILE A 57 -18.37 12.45 -5.51
N ASP A 58 -18.11 12.01 -6.73
CA ASP A 58 -18.47 10.68 -7.24
C ASP A 58 -17.29 9.73 -7.32
N THR A 59 -16.07 10.19 -7.05
CA THR A 59 -14.85 9.40 -7.19
C THR A 59 -13.91 9.64 -6.01
N ILE A 60 -13.39 8.56 -5.43
CA ILE A 60 -12.36 8.63 -4.37
C ILE A 60 -11.16 7.75 -4.70
N VAL A 61 -10.02 8.15 -4.18
CA VAL A 61 -8.79 7.34 -4.19
C VAL A 61 -8.35 7.10 -2.75
N THR A 62 -8.10 5.84 -2.41
CA THR A 62 -7.46 5.48 -1.13
C THR A 62 -6.07 4.95 -1.40
N THR A 63 -5.08 5.42 -0.66
CA THR A 63 -3.66 5.04 -0.85
C THR A 63 -3.15 4.29 0.38
N GLY A 64 -2.56 3.12 0.19
CA GLY A 64 -1.97 2.30 1.26
C GLY A 64 -0.52 1.90 0.96
N PRO A 65 0.28 1.65 2.00
CA PRO A 65 0.00 1.67 3.43
C PRO A 65 -0.20 3.08 4.02
N PRO A 66 -0.98 3.24 5.11
CA PRO A 66 -1.62 2.19 5.91
C PRO A 66 -2.88 1.62 5.23
N HIS A 67 -3.04 0.30 5.28
CA HIS A 67 -4.14 -0.39 4.58
C HIS A 67 -5.52 -0.17 5.23
N SER A 68 -5.57 0.36 6.45
CA SER A 68 -6.82 0.85 7.06
C SER A 68 -7.51 1.93 6.22
N LEU A 69 -6.79 2.68 5.38
CA LEU A 69 -7.39 3.64 4.46
C LEU A 69 -8.25 2.95 3.39
N HIS A 70 -7.84 1.77 2.92
CA HIS A 70 -8.66 1.00 1.99
C HIS A 70 -9.97 0.51 2.63
N LEU A 71 -10.00 0.28 3.96
CA LEU A 71 -11.23 -0.07 4.66
C LEU A 71 -12.23 1.10 4.71
N ILE A 72 -11.75 2.33 4.69
CA ILE A 72 -12.61 3.50 4.54
C ILE A 72 -13.27 3.48 3.17
N GLY A 73 -12.49 3.30 2.10
CA GLY A 73 -13.00 3.17 0.73
C GLY A 73 -14.01 2.03 0.59
N LEU A 74 -13.69 0.87 1.16
CA LEU A 74 -14.54 -0.32 1.14
C LEU A 74 -15.92 -0.06 1.77
N GLU A 75 -15.96 0.56 2.94
CA GLU A 75 -17.23 0.84 3.62
C GLU A 75 -18.01 1.98 2.93
N LEU A 76 -17.31 3.03 2.46
CA LEU A 76 -17.96 4.10 1.68
C LEU A 76 -18.57 3.55 0.38
N LYS A 77 -17.90 2.64 -0.33
CA LYS A 77 -18.43 1.99 -1.54
C LYS A 77 -19.69 1.17 -1.26
N LYS A 78 -19.77 0.51 -0.10
CA LYS A 78 -20.97 -0.22 0.31
C LYS A 78 -22.16 0.70 0.63
N GLU A 79 -21.89 1.83 1.28
CA GLU A 79 -22.92 2.79 1.65
C GLU A 79 -23.33 3.72 0.49
N LEU A 80 -22.44 3.94 -0.46
CA LEU A 80 -22.61 4.77 -1.66
C LEU A 80 -22.26 3.95 -2.92
N PRO A 81 -23.16 3.08 -3.40
CA PRO A 81 -22.85 2.13 -4.49
C PRO A 81 -22.41 2.77 -5.80
N ASN A 82 -22.85 4.00 -6.08
CA ASN A 82 -22.48 4.76 -7.28
C ASN A 82 -21.10 5.44 -7.18
N LEU A 83 -20.51 5.47 -5.97
CA LEU A 83 -19.19 6.02 -5.74
C LEU A 83 -18.14 5.19 -6.49
N LYS A 84 -17.34 5.80 -7.33
CA LYS A 84 -16.17 5.17 -7.95
C LYS A 84 -15.01 5.17 -6.96
N TRP A 85 -14.42 4.00 -6.76
CA TRP A 85 -13.34 3.84 -5.80
C TRP A 85 -12.09 3.24 -6.44
N ILE A 86 -10.99 3.97 -6.35
CA ILE A 86 -9.67 3.53 -6.77
C ILE A 86 -8.86 3.19 -5.50
N ALA A 87 -8.38 1.95 -5.42
CA ALA A 87 -7.50 1.49 -4.33
C ALA A 87 -6.05 1.49 -4.84
N ASP A 88 -5.25 2.47 -4.38
CA ASP A 88 -3.84 2.61 -4.75
C ASP A 88 -2.95 1.87 -3.74
N PHE A 89 -2.45 0.70 -4.14
CA PHE A 89 -1.53 -0.13 -3.38
C PHE A 89 -0.09 0.23 -3.76
N ARG A 90 0.52 1.15 -3.01
CA ARG A 90 1.96 1.45 -3.19
C ARG A 90 2.84 0.28 -2.79
N ASP A 91 2.37 -0.53 -1.83
CA ASP A 91 2.98 -1.80 -1.41
C ASP A 91 1.89 -2.88 -1.27
N PRO A 92 2.19 -4.16 -1.58
CA PRO A 92 1.27 -5.27 -1.30
C PRO A 92 0.94 -5.35 0.20
N TRP A 93 -0.25 -5.81 0.53
CA TRP A 93 -0.66 -5.92 1.94
C TRP A 93 -0.17 -7.23 2.58
N THR A 94 -0.65 -8.38 2.08
CA THR A 94 -0.28 -9.68 2.66
C THR A 94 0.94 -10.32 1.99
N GLU A 95 1.33 -9.86 0.82
CA GLU A 95 2.46 -10.38 0.05
C GLU A 95 3.75 -9.59 0.22
N ILE A 96 3.73 -8.55 1.07
CA ILE A 96 4.94 -7.78 1.33
C ILE A 96 5.99 -8.60 2.10
N SER A 97 7.25 -8.43 1.77
CA SER A 97 8.36 -9.28 2.24
C SER A 97 8.46 -9.44 3.76
N TYR A 98 8.10 -8.41 4.52
CA TYR A 98 8.14 -8.43 5.98
C TYR A 98 6.89 -9.05 6.64
N TYR A 99 5.82 -9.32 5.90
CA TYR A 99 4.56 -9.86 6.43
C TYR A 99 4.76 -11.15 7.23
N LYS A 100 5.61 -12.06 6.73
CA LYS A 100 5.99 -13.32 7.42
C LYS A 100 6.67 -13.10 8.79
N HIS A 101 7.20 -11.90 9.04
CA HIS A 101 7.86 -11.59 10.31
C HIS A 101 6.92 -11.00 11.37
N LEU A 102 5.64 -10.74 11.03
CA LEU A 102 4.64 -10.19 11.95
C LEU A 102 4.19 -11.19 13.03
N LYS A 103 4.57 -12.47 12.92
CA LYS A 103 4.20 -13.56 13.87
C LYS A 103 2.69 -13.64 14.10
N LEU A 104 1.95 -13.64 13.01
CA LEU A 104 0.48 -13.69 13.06
C LEU A 104 -0.01 -15.06 13.52
N THR A 105 -1.12 -15.05 14.28
CA THR A 105 -1.93 -16.26 14.47
C THR A 105 -2.65 -16.61 13.18
N SER A 106 -3.04 -17.86 12.99
CA SER A 106 -3.80 -18.28 11.80
C SER A 106 -5.10 -17.50 11.63
N SER A 107 -5.77 -17.13 12.73
CA SER A 107 -6.97 -16.30 12.69
C SER A 107 -6.68 -14.88 12.22
N SER A 108 -5.61 -14.27 12.68
CA SER A 108 -5.20 -12.92 12.26
C SER A 108 -4.76 -12.88 10.81
N ASP A 109 -3.96 -13.87 10.35
CA ASP A 109 -3.57 -14.02 8.95
C ASP A 109 -4.80 -14.16 8.04
N LYS A 110 -5.73 -15.06 8.41
CA LYS A 110 -6.99 -15.23 7.67
C LYS A 110 -7.76 -13.91 7.58
N LYS A 111 -7.81 -13.13 8.66
CA LYS A 111 -8.50 -11.85 8.69
C LYS A 111 -7.83 -10.83 7.77
N HIS A 112 -6.51 -10.71 7.77
CA HIS A 112 -5.79 -9.83 6.85
C HIS A 112 -6.11 -10.18 5.39
N ARG A 113 -5.99 -11.46 5.02
CA ARG A 113 -6.27 -11.92 3.64
C ARG A 113 -7.72 -11.71 3.23
N GLN A 114 -8.67 -11.92 4.13
CA GLN A 114 -10.08 -11.65 3.86
C GLN A 114 -10.35 -10.17 3.62
N LEU A 115 -9.73 -9.28 4.40
CA LEU A 115 -9.87 -7.84 4.21
C LEU A 115 -9.25 -7.38 2.90
N GLU A 116 -8.03 -7.82 2.60
CA GLU A 116 -7.36 -7.52 1.33
C GLU A 116 -8.20 -8.00 0.13
N LYS A 117 -8.68 -9.24 0.18
CA LYS A 117 -9.56 -9.80 -0.85
C LYS A 117 -10.85 -8.98 -1.01
N SER A 118 -11.46 -8.55 0.11
CA SER A 118 -12.65 -7.70 0.04
C SER A 118 -12.36 -6.35 -0.62
N VAL A 119 -11.17 -5.78 -0.43
CA VAL A 119 -10.75 -4.57 -1.13
C VAL A 119 -10.64 -4.83 -2.63
N PHE A 120 -9.97 -5.91 -3.04
CA PHE A 120 -9.80 -6.27 -4.44
C PHE A 120 -11.13 -6.53 -5.17
N GLU A 121 -12.08 -7.17 -4.51
CA GLU A 121 -13.39 -7.52 -5.09
C GLU A 121 -14.35 -6.32 -5.20
N ASN A 122 -14.13 -5.24 -4.43
CA ASN A 122 -15.09 -4.13 -4.37
C ASN A 122 -14.53 -2.81 -4.93
N ALA A 123 -13.21 -2.66 -5.06
CA ALA A 123 -12.63 -1.50 -5.73
C ALA A 123 -12.94 -1.54 -7.24
N ASP A 124 -13.37 -0.42 -7.80
CA ASP A 124 -13.60 -0.31 -9.25
C ASP A 124 -12.27 -0.43 -10.02
N LEU A 125 -11.19 0.05 -9.39
CA LEU A 125 -9.83 -0.04 -9.90
C LEU A 125 -8.84 -0.22 -8.77
N THR A 126 -7.85 -1.09 -8.96
CA THR A 126 -6.71 -1.26 -8.05
C THR A 126 -5.43 -0.87 -8.78
N LEU A 127 -4.62 -0.02 -8.15
CA LEU A 127 -3.31 0.36 -8.69
C LEU A 127 -2.20 -0.36 -7.92
N ALA A 128 -1.17 -0.79 -8.65
CA ALA A 128 0.06 -1.38 -8.12
C ALA A 128 1.27 -0.65 -8.69
N THR A 129 2.36 -0.57 -7.93
CA THR A 129 3.59 0.10 -8.35
C THR A 129 4.53 -0.79 -9.17
N SER A 130 4.22 -2.09 -9.27
CA SER A 130 4.98 -3.04 -10.11
C SER A 130 4.05 -3.91 -10.97
N TYR A 131 4.56 -4.37 -12.11
CA TYR A 131 3.84 -5.29 -12.98
C TYR A 131 3.55 -6.64 -12.30
N THR A 132 4.50 -7.12 -11.49
CA THR A 132 4.35 -8.38 -10.74
C THR A 132 3.23 -8.28 -9.71
N ASP A 133 3.16 -7.17 -8.97
CA ASP A 133 2.09 -6.96 -8.00
C ASP A 133 0.73 -6.80 -8.69
N ALA A 134 0.66 -6.05 -9.79
CA ALA A 134 -0.57 -5.93 -10.57
C ALA A 134 -1.08 -7.30 -11.06
N GLU A 135 -0.18 -8.19 -11.52
CA GLU A 135 -0.54 -9.54 -11.92
C GLU A 135 -1.03 -10.39 -10.74
N ASN A 136 -0.35 -10.31 -9.60
CA ASN A 136 -0.76 -11.01 -8.38
C ASN A 136 -2.13 -10.52 -7.87
N PHE A 137 -2.39 -9.21 -7.92
CA PHE A 137 -3.68 -8.65 -7.53
C PHE A 137 -4.80 -9.13 -8.46
N ARG A 138 -4.57 -9.22 -9.78
CA ARG A 138 -5.54 -9.80 -10.74
C ARG A 138 -5.85 -11.27 -10.44
N LYS A 139 -4.83 -12.06 -10.10
CA LYS A 139 -5.00 -13.47 -9.69
C LYS A 139 -5.86 -13.59 -8.42
N ASN A 140 -5.85 -12.56 -7.56
CA ASN A 140 -6.65 -12.48 -6.34
C ASN A 140 -8.00 -11.76 -6.53
N GLY A 141 -8.41 -11.50 -7.78
CA GLY A 141 -9.73 -10.97 -8.13
C GLY A 141 -9.82 -9.45 -8.29
N ALA A 142 -8.70 -8.72 -8.27
CA ALA A 142 -8.70 -7.28 -8.47
C ALA A 142 -8.76 -6.90 -9.96
N ASN A 143 -9.47 -5.83 -10.28
CA ASN A 143 -9.29 -5.10 -11.54
C ASN A 143 -8.04 -4.22 -11.42
N ALA A 144 -6.85 -4.80 -11.62
CA ALA A 144 -5.59 -4.16 -11.28
C ALA A 144 -4.78 -3.66 -12.48
N PHE A 145 -4.19 -2.48 -12.34
CA PHE A 145 -3.28 -1.86 -13.29
C PHE A 145 -1.98 -1.47 -12.62
N CYS A 146 -0.89 -1.49 -13.40
CA CYS A 146 0.40 -1.04 -12.94
C CYS A 146 0.60 0.44 -13.26
N VAL A 147 0.90 1.24 -12.23
CA VAL A 147 1.37 2.63 -12.36
C VAL A 147 2.66 2.71 -11.57
N THR A 148 3.79 2.65 -12.26
CA THR A 148 5.11 2.67 -11.62
C THR A 148 5.41 4.01 -10.97
N ASN A 149 6.22 4.00 -9.90
CA ASN A 149 6.78 5.23 -9.37
C ASN A 149 7.63 5.93 -10.43
N GLY A 150 7.53 7.25 -10.50
CA GLY A 150 8.45 8.05 -11.29
C GLY A 150 9.85 8.07 -10.66
N PHE A 151 10.85 8.33 -11.48
CA PHE A 151 12.21 8.61 -11.02
C PHE A 151 12.75 9.81 -11.80
N ASP A 152 13.62 10.58 -11.18
CA ASP A 152 14.31 11.67 -11.85
C ASP A 152 15.59 11.14 -12.49
N VAL A 153 15.66 11.21 -13.80
CA VAL A 153 16.82 10.75 -14.58
C VAL A 153 18.06 11.58 -14.25
N SER A 154 17.89 12.86 -13.93
CA SER A 154 19.01 13.75 -13.59
C SER A 154 19.67 13.41 -12.26
N GLU A 155 18.93 12.79 -11.32
CA GLU A 155 19.46 12.32 -10.03
C GLU A 155 20.14 10.94 -10.14
N SER A 156 19.81 10.15 -11.15
CA SER A 156 20.26 8.75 -11.27
C SER A 156 21.45 8.58 -12.22
N LEU A 157 21.66 9.52 -13.14
CA LEU A 157 22.79 9.48 -14.10
C LEU A 157 23.81 10.55 -13.74
N SER A 158 25.10 10.19 -13.76
CA SER A 158 26.18 11.17 -13.73
C SER A 158 26.15 12.02 -15.01
N VAL A 159 26.62 13.26 -14.92
CA VAL A 159 26.63 14.20 -16.07
C VAL A 159 27.26 13.57 -17.34
N GLY A 160 28.30 12.73 -17.18
CA GLY A 160 28.94 12.02 -18.31
C GLY A 160 28.09 10.91 -18.92
N GLU A 161 27.18 10.27 -18.14
CA GLU A 161 26.24 9.26 -18.66
C GLU A 161 25.08 9.92 -19.42
N LEU A 162 24.65 11.11 -19.01
CA LEU A 162 23.66 11.89 -19.75
C LEU A 162 24.19 12.40 -21.10
N GLU A 163 25.46 12.80 -21.16
CA GLU A 163 26.11 13.21 -22.41
C GLU A 163 26.20 12.05 -23.39
N SER A 164 26.55 10.84 -22.93
CA SER A 164 26.67 9.65 -23.78
C SER A 164 25.33 9.18 -24.38
N LEU A 165 24.19 9.43 -23.71
CA LEU A 165 22.87 9.12 -24.24
C LEU A 165 22.38 10.12 -25.30
N ASN A 166 22.95 11.33 -25.31
CA ASN A 166 22.60 12.37 -26.28
C ASN A 166 23.50 12.35 -27.55
N GLU A 167 24.53 11.51 -27.60
CA GLU A 167 25.29 11.29 -28.82
C GLU A 167 24.49 10.39 -29.77
N THR A 168 23.72 11.00 -30.66
CA THR A 168 23.15 10.30 -31.82
C THR A 168 24.29 9.78 -32.68
N PRO A 169 24.27 8.49 -33.11
CA PRO A 169 25.26 7.98 -34.03
C PRO A 169 25.26 8.83 -35.33
N LYS A 170 26.41 9.42 -35.69
CA LYS A 170 26.53 10.10 -36.97
C LYS A 170 26.29 9.10 -38.07
N PRO A 171 25.40 9.40 -39.05
CA PRO A 171 25.22 8.52 -40.20
C PRO A 171 26.51 8.40 -40.97
N SER A 172 26.92 7.17 -41.24
CA SER A 172 28.06 6.78 -42.10
C SER A 172 27.76 7.07 -43.56
#